data_70d1e6daf44c2349ca0c911f1389a406
#
_entry.id   70d1e6daf44c2349ca0c911f1389a406
#
_cell.length_a   1.000
_cell.length_b   1.000
_cell.length_c   1.000
_cell.angle_alpha   90.00
_cell.angle_beta   90.00
_cell.angle_gamma   90.00
#
_symmetry.space_group_name_H-M   'P 1'
#
loop_
_entity.id
_entity.type
_entity.pdbx_description
1 polymer ?
#
loop_
_entity_poly.entity_id
_entity_poly.type
_entity_poly.pdbx_seq_one_letter_code
_entity_poly.pdbx_strand_id
1 'polypeptide(L)'
;QIKIIITERKIARLKEDFSYAMIHDMKTPISSAIMCTSRLHSGKLDDKPEIKNHYFTIVENELEHLLALSNKVLTLAKLEQHKLEMNKKEVPLSPMIEDLIEKFTIKTEKTIHFTTDLKTEKVYADEEFLKEAISNLIDNAIKYSKESVKINISSSSDANHDIINIYDNGIGIPQKDQKKIFEKFERASAIKQTRKGGPSGFGLGLNYVYQVMEAHEGRVYINSIEGEFSEFSLLIPKIIESYD
;
A
#
# COMPACT_ATOMS: atom_id res chain seq x y z
N GLN A 1 12.12 22.98 -25.56
CA GLN A 1 12.24 21.69 -26.26
C GLN A 1 13.13 20.71 -25.50
N ILE A 2 14.36 21.07 -25.06
CA ILE A 2 15.29 20.16 -24.34
C ILE A 2 14.66 19.64 -23.03
N LYS A 3 13.96 20.47 -22.27
CA LYS A 3 13.31 20.09 -21.01
C LYS A 3 12.18 19.07 -21.23
N ILE A 4 11.43 19.16 -22.30
CA ILE A 4 10.36 18.24 -22.70
C ILE A 4 10.97 16.85 -23.04
N ILE A 5 12.03 16.83 -23.86
CA ILE A 5 12.70 15.59 -24.26
C ILE A 5 13.31 14.86 -23.05
N ILE A 6 13.88 15.59 -22.09
CA ILE A 6 14.43 15.01 -20.85
C ILE A 6 13.30 14.38 -20.02
N THR A 7 12.16 15.08 -19.92
CA THR A 7 10.99 14.58 -19.17
C THR A 7 10.41 13.33 -19.82
N GLU A 8 10.23 13.31 -21.15
CA GLU A 8 9.74 12.15 -21.90
C GLU A 8 10.66 10.93 -21.74
N ARG A 9 11.98 11.12 -21.84
CA ARG A 9 12.95 10.06 -21.61
C ARG A 9 12.93 9.52 -20.17
N LYS A 10 12.73 10.41 -19.18
CA LYS A 10 12.59 9.98 -17.78
C LYS A 10 11.34 9.14 -17.60
N ILE A 11 10.20 9.56 -18.15
CA ILE A 11 8.93 8.82 -18.10
C ILE A 11 9.06 7.45 -18.81
N ALA A 12 9.71 7.41 -19.97
CA ALA A 12 9.93 6.16 -20.71
C ALA A 12 10.77 5.16 -19.88
N ARG A 13 11.87 5.63 -19.25
CA ARG A 13 12.69 4.79 -18.36
C ARG A 13 11.93 4.30 -17.15
N LEU A 14 11.16 5.19 -16.49
CA LEU A 14 10.33 4.80 -15.35
C LEU A 14 9.29 3.73 -15.72
N LYS A 15 8.67 3.83 -16.91
CA LYS A 15 7.77 2.80 -17.42
C LYS A 15 8.48 1.46 -17.67
N GLU A 16 9.69 1.51 -18.21
CA GLU A 16 10.52 0.33 -18.48
C GLU A 16 10.94 -0.33 -17.16
N ASP A 17 11.51 0.42 -16.23
CA ASP A 17 11.90 -0.04 -14.90
C ASP A 17 10.72 -0.67 -14.13
N PHE A 18 9.53 -0.08 -14.26
CA PHE A 18 8.30 -0.63 -13.70
C PHE A 18 7.92 -1.97 -14.33
N SER A 19 7.93 -2.04 -15.66
CA SER A 19 7.59 -3.27 -16.36
C SER A 19 8.52 -4.42 -15.94
N TYR A 20 9.82 -4.13 -15.80
CA TYR A 20 10.79 -5.11 -15.30
C TYR A 20 10.53 -5.50 -13.84
N ALA A 21 10.27 -4.53 -12.96
CA ALA A 21 9.98 -4.80 -11.56
C ALA A 21 8.68 -5.62 -11.41
N MET A 22 7.64 -5.27 -12.16
CA MET A 22 6.37 -5.97 -12.17
C MET A 22 6.51 -7.41 -12.66
N ILE A 23 7.20 -7.61 -13.78
CA ILE A 23 7.48 -8.95 -14.31
C ILE A 23 8.28 -9.79 -13.30
N HIS A 24 9.31 -9.19 -12.68
CA HIS A 24 10.12 -9.86 -11.67
C HIS A 24 9.30 -10.30 -10.48
N ASP A 25 8.47 -9.40 -9.94
CA ASP A 25 7.69 -9.68 -8.73
C ASP A 25 6.47 -10.59 -9.01
N MET A 26 5.95 -10.62 -10.24
CA MET A 26 4.99 -11.64 -10.69
C MET A 26 5.65 -13.01 -10.91
N LYS A 27 6.91 -13.03 -11.34
CA LYS A 27 7.64 -14.28 -11.61
C LYS A 27 7.83 -15.12 -10.34
N THR A 28 8.06 -14.48 -9.19
CA THR A 28 8.29 -15.17 -7.92
C THR A 28 7.08 -16.00 -7.49
N PRO A 29 5.85 -15.43 -7.32
CA PRO A 29 4.67 -16.20 -6.97
C PRO A 29 4.30 -17.23 -8.04
N ILE A 30 4.46 -16.92 -9.33
CA ILE A 30 4.23 -17.88 -10.41
C ILE A 30 5.18 -19.06 -10.28
N SER A 31 6.49 -18.82 -10.05
CA SER A 31 7.48 -19.88 -9.92
C SER A 31 7.23 -20.73 -8.67
N SER A 32 6.83 -20.11 -7.55
CA SER A 32 6.42 -20.80 -6.31
C SER A 32 5.23 -21.71 -6.57
N ALA A 33 4.17 -21.21 -7.20
CA ALA A 33 2.97 -21.97 -7.53
C ALA A 33 3.29 -23.15 -8.47
N ILE A 34 4.12 -22.94 -9.51
CA ILE A 34 4.55 -24.01 -10.42
C ILE A 34 5.34 -25.09 -9.66
N MET A 35 6.28 -24.71 -8.81
CA MET A 35 7.09 -25.64 -8.02
C MET A 35 6.20 -26.47 -7.08
N CYS A 36 5.29 -25.84 -6.36
CA CYS A 36 4.34 -26.51 -5.48
C CYS A 36 3.43 -27.47 -6.25
N THR A 37 2.87 -27.03 -7.37
CA THR A 37 2.01 -27.87 -8.23
C THR A 37 2.78 -29.06 -8.80
N SER A 38 4.03 -28.90 -9.25
CA SER A 38 4.89 -29.99 -9.72
C SER A 38 5.17 -30.99 -8.61
N ARG A 39 5.36 -30.54 -7.36
CA ARG A 39 5.56 -31.40 -6.21
C ARG A 39 4.32 -32.21 -5.88
N LEU A 40 3.14 -31.57 -5.90
CA LEU A 40 1.84 -32.22 -5.72
C LEU A 40 1.60 -33.30 -6.79
N HIS A 41 1.90 -32.98 -8.06
CA HIS A 41 1.70 -33.90 -9.18
C HIS A 41 2.64 -35.13 -9.14
N SER A 42 3.78 -35.03 -8.47
CA SER A 42 4.76 -36.13 -8.40
C SER A 42 4.30 -37.37 -7.63
N GLY A 43 3.16 -37.33 -6.94
CA GLY A 43 2.64 -38.40 -6.09
C GLY A 43 3.43 -38.66 -4.80
N LYS A 44 4.58 -37.99 -4.60
CA LYS A 44 5.45 -38.20 -3.44
C LYS A 44 4.86 -37.75 -2.10
N LEU A 45 3.72 -37.09 -2.14
CA LEU A 45 3.01 -36.54 -0.98
C LEU A 45 1.67 -37.23 -0.70
N ASP A 46 1.33 -38.28 -1.46
CA ASP A 46 0.02 -38.95 -1.32
C ASP A 46 -0.17 -39.57 0.06
N ASP A 47 0.92 -40.09 0.65
CA ASP A 47 0.91 -40.64 2.01
C ASP A 47 1.08 -39.59 3.12
N LYS A 48 1.10 -38.28 2.78
CA LYS A 48 1.37 -37.16 3.71
C LYS A 48 0.32 -36.05 3.53
N PRO A 49 -0.93 -36.28 3.93
CA PRO A 49 -2.04 -35.37 3.64
C PRO A 49 -1.85 -33.96 4.21
N GLU A 50 -1.24 -33.79 5.40
CA GLU A 50 -0.97 -32.49 6.00
C GLU A 50 0.02 -31.67 5.17
N ILE A 51 1.10 -32.28 4.69
CA ILE A 51 2.09 -31.64 3.84
C ILE A 51 1.45 -31.31 2.49
N LYS A 52 0.66 -32.21 1.92
CA LYS A 52 -0.06 -32.03 0.67
C LYS A 52 -1.00 -30.81 0.75
N ASN A 53 -1.78 -30.70 1.83
CA ASN A 53 -2.65 -29.55 2.09
C ASN A 53 -1.85 -28.25 2.23
N HIS A 54 -0.73 -28.26 2.93
CA HIS A 54 0.14 -27.09 3.03
C HIS A 54 0.62 -26.58 1.66
N TYR A 55 0.99 -27.48 0.73
CA TYR A 55 1.35 -27.10 -0.63
C TYR A 55 0.17 -26.50 -1.42
N PHE A 56 -1.05 -27.01 -1.23
CA PHE A 56 -2.25 -26.39 -1.83
C PHE A 56 -2.46 -24.99 -1.29
N THR A 57 -2.38 -24.79 0.03
CA THR A 57 -2.50 -23.47 0.64
C THR A 57 -1.45 -22.47 0.10
N ILE A 58 -0.21 -22.91 -0.13
CA ILE A 58 0.81 -22.07 -0.77
C ILE A 58 0.36 -21.64 -2.18
N VAL A 59 -0.11 -22.58 -3.00
CA VAL A 59 -0.57 -22.28 -4.36
C VAL A 59 -1.73 -21.31 -4.33
N GLU A 60 -2.72 -21.50 -3.47
CA GLU A 60 -3.87 -20.61 -3.31
C GLU A 60 -3.43 -19.19 -2.93
N ASN A 61 -2.58 -19.06 -1.91
CA ASN A 61 -2.05 -17.77 -1.46
C ASN A 61 -1.28 -17.03 -2.56
N GLU A 62 -0.47 -17.74 -3.35
CA GLU A 62 0.30 -17.13 -4.44
C GLU A 62 -0.61 -16.67 -5.60
N LEU A 63 -1.67 -17.41 -5.90
CA LEU A 63 -2.66 -17.03 -6.91
C LEU A 63 -3.51 -15.84 -6.45
N GLU A 64 -3.94 -15.81 -5.19
CA GLU A 64 -4.65 -14.67 -4.59
C GLU A 64 -3.78 -13.41 -4.60
N HIS A 65 -2.50 -13.55 -4.28
CA HIS A 65 -1.54 -12.45 -4.36
C HIS A 65 -1.43 -11.89 -5.78
N LEU A 66 -1.32 -12.75 -6.79
CA LEU A 66 -1.29 -12.34 -8.20
C LEU A 66 -2.57 -11.65 -8.64
N LEU A 67 -3.72 -12.15 -8.21
CA LEU A 67 -5.02 -11.54 -8.51
C LEU A 67 -5.14 -10.15 -7.87
N ALA A 68 -4.78 -10.01 -6.60
CA ALA A 68 -4.77 -8.72 -5.90
C ALA A 68 -3.86 -7.70 -6.60
N LEU A 69 -2.70 -8.15 -7.08
CA LEU A 69 -1.77 -7.32 -7.82
C LEU A 69 -2.35 -6.85 -9.17
N SER A 70 -2.94 -7.77 -9.92
CA SER A 70 -3.60 -7.47 -11.20
C SER A 70 -4.71 -6.43 -11.02
N ASN A 71 -5.56 -6.62 -10.00
CA ASN A 71 -6.63 -5.70 -9.65
C ASN A 71 -6.09 -4.32 -9.26
N LYS A 72 -4.99 -4.26 -8.51
CA LYS A 72 -4.36 -2.99 -8.12
C LYS A 72 -3.83 -2.21 -9.32
N VAL A 73 -3.18 -2.88 -10.27
CA VAL A 73 -2.71 -2.25 -11.52
C VAL A 73 -3.88 -1.71 -12.34
N LEU A 74 -4.96 -2.50 -12.47
CA LEU A 74 -6.16 -2.08 -13.20
C LEU A 74 -6.85 -0.88 -12.54
N THR A 75 -6.97 -0.89 -11.21
CA THR A 75 -7.55 0.22 -10.45
C THR A 75 -6.74 1.50 -10.61
N LEU A 76 -5.40 1.41 -10.50
CA LEU A 76 -4.53 2.56 -10.75
C LEU A 76 -4.70 3.13 -12.16
N ALA A 77 -4.80 2.26 -13.16
CA ALA A 77 -5.00 2.70 -14.54
C ALA A 77 -6.35 3.42 -14.73
N LYS A 78 -7.40 2.99 -14.02
CA LYS A 78 -8.71 3.64 -14.06
C LYS A 78 -8.70 4.99 -13.32
N LEU A 79 -8.09 5.05 -12.13
CA LEU A 79 -7.93 6.28 -11.33
C LEU A 79 -7.21 7.36 -12.13
N GLU A 80 -6.09 7.03 -12.78
CA GLU A 80 -5.32 7.98 -13.58
C GLU A 80 -6.06 8.52 -14.80
N GLN A 81 -6.97 7.75 -15.35
CA GLN A 81 -7.80 8.19 -16.47
C GLN A 81 -9.05 8.96 -16.01
N HIS A 82 -9.21 9.22 -14.71
CA HIS A 82 -10.43 9.80 -14.12
C HIS A 82 -11.71 9.06 -14.56
N LYS A 83 -11.59 7.76 -14.82
CA LYS A 83 -12.71 6.90 -15.28
C LYS A 83 -13.38 6.14 -14.14
N LEU A 84 -12.91 6.35 -12.92
CA LEU A 84 -13.45 5.69 -11.75
C LEU A 84 -14.43 6.64 -11.05
N GLU A 85 -15.68 6.25 -11.02
CA GLU A 85 -16.70 6.96 -10.24
C GLU A 85 -16.54 6.55 -8.77
N MET A 86 -16.33 7.55 -7.90
CA MET A 86 -16.22 7.35 -6.46
C MET A 86 -17.60 7.26 -5.83
N ASN A 87 -17.85 6.21 -5.07
CA ASN A 87 -19.07 6.07 -4.28
C ASN A 87 -18.86 6.65 -2.87
N LYS A 88 -18.75 7.99 -2.79
CA LYS A 88 -18.51 8.69 -1.53
C LYS A 88 -19.76 8.66 -0.65
N LYS A 89 -19.59 8.27 0.61
CA LYS A 89 -20.62 8.25 1.66
C LYS A 89 -20.01 8.56 3.02
N GLU A 90 -20.83 8.75 4.04
CA GLU A 90 -20.33 8.79 5.41
C GLU A 90 -19.77 7.42 5.82
N VAL A 91 -18.50 7.37 6.18
CA VAL A 91 -17.78 6.17 6.58
C VAL A 91 -17.39 6.30 8.04
N PRO A 92 -17.86 5.42 8.93
CA PRO A 92 -17.44 5.39 10.32
C PRO A 92 -15.99 4.90 10.42
N LEU A 93 -15.12 5.71 11.05
CA LEU A 93 -13.68 5.42 11.11
C LEU A 93 -13.34 4.26 12.05
N SER A 94 -13.95 4.21 13.24
CA SER A 94 -13.58 3.22 14.25
C SER A 94 -13.71 1.78 13.76
N PRO A 95 -14.87 1.34 13.21
CA PRO A 95 -15.01 -0.02 12.69
C PRO A 95 -14.05 -0.35 11.55
N MET A 96 -13.80 0.62 10.65
CA MET A 96 -12.87 0.42 9.53
C MET A 96 -11.43 0.23 10.01
N ILE A 97 -10.99 1.02 10.99
CA ILE A 97 -9.64 0.92 11.56
C ILE A 97 -9.49 -0.35 12.39
N GLU A 98 -10.49 -0.73 13.17
CA GLU A 98 -10.49 -1.97 13.96
C GLU A 98 -10.35 -3.21 13.06
N ASP A 99 -11.09 -3.27 11.95
CA ASP A 99 -11.00 -4.35 10.96
C ASP A 99 -9.59 -4.43 10.31
N LEU A 100 -8.99 -3.28 10.01
CA LEU A 100 -7.61 -3.24 9.50
C LEU A 100 -6.60 -3.73 10.55
N ILE A 101 -6.73 -3.32 11.80
CA ILE A 101 -5.86 -3.75 12.90
C ILE A 101 -5.95 -5.27 13.08
N GLU A 102 -7.16 -5.82 13.12
CA GLU A 102 -7.38 -7.27 13.24
C GLU A 102 -6.71 -8.02 12.08
N LYS A 103 -6.98 -7.59 10.84
CA LYS A 103 -6.40 -8.17 9.62
C LYS A 103 -4.86 -8.24 9.67
N PHE A 104 -4.21 -7.13 10.04
CA PHE A 104 -2.75 -7.10 10.06
C PHE A 104 -2.13 -7.82 11.26
N THR A 105 -2.82 -7.88 12.39
CA THR A 105 -2.38 -8.63 13.56
C THR A 105 -2.34 -10.13 13.29
N ILE A 106 -3.30 -10.66 12.53
CA ILE A 106 -3.35 -12.08 12.17
C ILE A 106 -2.34 -12.42 11.06
N LYS A 107 -2.12 -11.52 10.13
CA LYS A 107 -1.37 -11.78 8.89
C LYS A 107 0.16 -11.80 9.06
N THR A 108 0.70 -11.19 10.09
CA THR A 108 2.15 -11.01 10.22
C THR A 108 2.73 -11.73 11.42
N GLU A 109 3.94 -12.26 11.26
CA GLU A 109 4.75 -12.82 12.35
C GLU A 109 5.50 -11.75 13.16
N LYS A 110 5.58 -10.51 12.63
CA LYS A 110 6.21 -9.39 13.35
C LYS A 110 5.35 -8.93 14.52
N THR A 111 6.00 -8.52 15.60
CA THR A 111 5.32 -7.87 16.73
C THR A 111 4.90 -6.46 16.32
N ILE A 112 3.57 -6.25 16.24
CA ILE A 112 2.98 -4.93 15.94
C ILE A 112 2.29 -4.42 17.21
N HIS A 113 2.56 -3.14 17.54
CA HIS A 113 1.88 -2.43 18.61
C HIS A 113 1.03 -1.33 17.98
N PHE A 114 -0.27 -1.57 17.87
CA PHE A 114 -1.23 -0.56 17.41
C PHE A 114 -1.71 0.31 18.58
N THR A 115 -1.82 1.61 18.34
CA THR A 115 -2.52 2.57 19.20
C THR A 115 -3.43 3.43 18.36
N THR A 116 -4.59 3.84 18.90
CA THR A 116 -5.57 4.66 18.18
C THR A 116 -5.98 5.87 19.04
N ASP A 117 -6.14 7.04 18.40
CA ASP A 117 -6.72 8.27 18.97
C ASP A 117 -7.64 8.92 17.92
N LEU A 118 -8.85 8.37 17.79
CA LEU A 118 -9.81 8.80 16.75
C LEU A 118 -10.76 9.86 17.34
N LYS A 119 -10.53 11.14 16.97
CA LYS A 119 -11.39 12.27 17.36
C LYS A 119 -12.49 12.57 16.34
N THR A 120 -12.35 12.04 15.13
CA THR A 120 -13.33 12.13 14.04
C THR A 120 -14.10 10.83 13.97
N GLU A 121 -15.43 10.87 14.13
CA GLU A 121 -16.27 9.66 14.11
C GLU A 121 -16.46 9.13 12.69
N LYS A 122 -16.66 10.03 11.73
CA LYS A 122 -16.98 9.70 10.33
C LYS A 122 -16.22 10.62 9.38
N VAL A 123 -15.97 10.12 8.18
CA VAL A 123 -15.42 10.89 7.04
C VAL A 123 -16.30 10.66 5.81
N TYR A 124 -16.34 11.64 4.89
CA TYR A 124 -17.06 11.49 3.63
C TYR A 124 -16.15 10.97 2.54
N ALA A 125 -16.20 9.67 2.29
CA ALA A 125 -15.27 9.00 1.40
C ALA A 125 -15.88 7.78 0.71
N ASP A 126 -15.19 7.27 -0.29
CA ASP A 126 -15.41 5.91 -0.77
C ASP A 126 -14.71 4.94 0.19
N GLU A 127 -15.50 4.13 0.88
CA GLU A 127 -15.05 3.25 1.95
C GLU A 127 -13.99 2.24 1.48
N GLU A 128 -14.19 1.64 0.30
CA GLU A 128 -13.29 0.62 -0.24
C GLU A 128 -11.93 1.21 -0.57
N PHE A 129 -11.92 2.32 -1.29
CA PHE A 129 -10.66 2.98 -1.67
C PHE A 129 -9.94 3.61 -0.49
N LEU A 130 -10.65 4.20 0.46
CA LEU A 130 -10.04 4.76 1.66
C LEU A 130 -9.43 3.65 2.53
N LYS A 131 -10.15 2.55 2.74
CA LYS A 131 -9.67 1.37 3.49
C LYS A 131 -8.42 0.79 2.85
N GLU A 132 -8.39 0.65 1.52
CA GLU A 132 -7.21 0.15 0.81
C GLU A 132 -6.03 1.14 0.87
N ALA A 133 -6.28 2.46 0.83
CA ALA A 133 -5.23 3.46 1.00
C ALA A 133 -4.58 3.37 2.39
N ILE A 134 -5.38 3.29 3.46
CA ILE A 134 -4.88 3.10 4.83
C ILE A 134 -4.16 1.76 4.97
N SER A 135 -4.70 0.68 4.40
CA SER A 135 -4.07 -0.64 4.35
C SER A 135 -2.67 -0.59 3.72
N ASN A 136 -2.49 0.17 2.64
CA ASN A 136 -1.16 0.36 2.01
C ASN A 136 -0.17 1.09 2.93
N LEU A 137 -0.62 2.07 3.72
CA LEU A 137 0.24 2.77 4.67
C LEU A 137 0.65 1.88 5.83
N ILE A 138 -0.28 1.08 6.37
CA ILE A 138 0.01 0.08 7.42
C ILE A 138 0.99 -0.99 6.90
N ASP A 139 0.77 -1.52 5.69
CA ASP A 139 1.67 -2.50 5.06
C ASP A 139 3.09 -1.94 4.88
N ASN A 140 3.20 -0.67 4.47
CA ASN A 140 4.49 0.01 4.38
C ASN A 140 5.15 0.16 5.76
N ALA A 141 4.42 0.56 6.79
CA ALA A 141 4.94 0.67 8.16
C ALA A 141 5.52 -0.68 8.64
N ILE A 142 4.84 -1.78 8.38
CA ILE A 142 5.29 -3.13 8.74
C ILE A 142 6.51 -3.55 7.91
N LYS A 143 6.48 -3.31 6.59
CA LYS A 143 7.58 -3.68 5.67
C LYS A 143 8.86 -2.97 5.98
N TYR A 144 8.78 -1.67 6.29
CA TYR A 144 9.95 -0.81 6.50
C TYR A 144 10.28 -0.61 7.98
N SER A 145 9.78 -1.48 8.85
CA SER A 145 10.18 -1.57 10.25
C SER A 145 11.29 -2.60 10.47
N LYS A 146 11.92 -2.53 11.63
CA LYS A 146 12.86 -3.54 12.13
C LYS A 146 12.11 -4.79 12.63
N GLU A 147 12.51 -5.39 13.73
CA GLU A 147 11.89 -6.60 14.30
C GLU A 147 10.48 -6.35 14.85
N SER A 148 10.23 -5.15 15.37
CA SER A 148 8.93 -4.72 15.86
C SER A 148 8.57 -3.34 15.31
N VAL A 149 7.27 -3.04 15.24
CA VAL A 149 6.78 -1.74 14.81
C VAL A 149 5.70 -1.23 15.75
N LYS A 150 5.75 0.08 16.04
CA LYS A 150 4.66 0.81 16.69
C LYS A 150 3.96 1.63 15.62
N ILE A 151 2.65 1.42 15.49
CA ILE A 151 1.80 2.13 14.53
C ILE A 151 0.74 2.87 15.35
N ASN A 152 0.70 4.19 15.21
CA ASN A 152 -0.35 5.01 15.78
C ASN A 152 -1.26 5.51 14.65
N ILE A 153 -2.57 5.30 14.81
CA ILE A 153 -3.58 5.81 13.88
C ILE A 153 -4.43 6.81 14.65
N SER A 154 -4.38 8.06 14.21
CA SER A 154 -5.15 9.13 14.84
C SER A 154 -6.00 9.87 13.82
N SER A 155 -7.07 10.51 14.29
CA SER A 155 -7.87 11.40 13.45
C SER A 155 -8.16 12.70 14.15
N SER A 156 -8.30 13.76 13.36
CA SER A 156 -8.67 15.09 13.77
C SER A 156 -9.46 15.79 12.65
N SER A 157 -10.04 16.92 12.95
CA SER A 157 -10.75 17.74 11.96
C SER A 157 -10.31 19.19 12.07
N ASP A 158 -10.17 19.84 10.92
CA ASP A 158 -10.10 21.30 10.83
C ASP A 158 -11.40 21.87 10.22
N ALA A 159 -11.40 23.13 9.84
CA ALA A 159 -12.59 23.79 9.25
C ALA A 159 -13.03 23.15 7.92
N ASN A 160 -12.10 22.61 7.13
CA ASN A 160 -12.33 22.18 5.75
C ASN A 160 -12.11 20.69 5.52
N HIS A 161 -11.36 20.02 6.41
CA HIS A 161 -10.92 18.65 6.20
C HIS A 161 -11.10 17.79 7.45
N ASP A 162 -11.36 16.51 7.21
CA ASP A 162 -11.10 15.44 8.16
C ASP A 162 -9.71 14.87 7.86
N ILE A 163 -8.91 14.66 8.91
CA ILE A 163 -7.49 14.31 8.80
C ILE A 163 -7.29 12.96 9.48
N ILE A 164 -6.70 12.01 8.74
CA ILE A 164 -6.31 10.71 9.30
C ILE A 164 -4.79 10.64 9.24
N ASN A 165 -4.15 10.42 10.40
CA ASN A 165 -2.70 10.29 10.49
C ASN A 165 -2.33 8.84 10.78
N ILE A 166 -1.33 8.34 10.05
CA ILE A 166 -0.73 7.03 10.25
C ILE A 166 0.76 7.25 10.52
N TYR A 167 1.15 7.07 11.77
CA TYR A 167 2.53 7.19 12.26
C TYR A 167 3.14 5.80 12.44
N ASP A 168 4.41 5.65 12.08
CA ASP A 168 5.23 4.46 12.35
C ASP A 168 6.63 4.86 12.84
N ASN A 169 7.23 4.03 13.70
CA ASN A 169 8.60 4.16 14.16
C ASN A 169 9.60 3.34 13.31
N GLY A 170 9.36 3.24 12.01
CA GLY A 170 10.20 2.50 11.07
C GLY A 170 11.52 3.20 10.74
N ILE A 171 12.06 2.86 9.56
CA ILE A 171 13.35 3.42 9.11
C ILE A 171 13.27 4.88 8.64
N GLY A 172 12.09 5.46 8.58
CA GLY A 172 11.88 6.81 8.06
C GLY A 172 12.24 6.97 6.58
N ILE A 173 12.06 8.19 6.06
CA ILE A 173 12.26 8.51 4.64
C ILE A 173 13.17 9.74 4.52
N PRO A 174 14.30 9.63 3.80
CA PRO A 174 15.19 10.76 3.57
C PRO A 174 14.46 11.96 2.94
N GLN A 175 14.73 13.16 3.41
CA GLN A 175 14.08 14.39 2.96
C GLN A 175 14.12 14.57 1.42
N LYS A 176 15.22 14.19 0.77
CA LYS A 176 15.38 14.26 -0.69
C LYS A 176 14.40 13.36 -1.46
N ASP A 177 13.88 12.30 -0.82
CA ASP A 177 13.00 11.32 -1.43
C ASP A 177 11.52 11.60 -1.14
N GLN A 178 11.18 12.34 -0.07
CA GLN A 178 9.81 12.56 0.40
C GLN A 178 8.86 13.14 -0.68
N LYS A 179 9.37 13.99 -1.57
CA LYS A 179 8.58 14.54 -2.68
C LYS A 179 8.34 13.54 -3.82
N LYS A 180 9.19 12.50 -3.92
CA LYS A 180 9.18 11.56 -5.04
C LYS A 180 8.50 10.24 -4.73
N ILE A 181 8.35 9.89 -3.44
CA ILE A 181 7.79 8.60 -3.04
C ILE A 181 6.34 8.37 -3.51
N PHE A 182 5.63 9.43 -3.85
CA PHE A 182 4.28 9.38 -4.41
C PHE A 182 4.28 9.26 -5.95
N GLU A 183 5.44 9.51 -6.60
CA GLU A 183 5.56 9.31 -8.05
C GLU A 183 5.48 7.80 -8.34
N LYS A 184 4.88 7.44 -9.48
CA LYS A 184 4.83 6.05 -9.93
C LYS A 184 6.25 5.47 -9.98
N PHE A 185 6.37 4.25 -9.43
CA PHE A 185 7.59 3.44 -9.54
C PHE A 185 8.80 3.98 -8.78
N GLU A 186 8.63 5.06 -8.04
CA GLU A 186 9.69 5.56 -7.19
C GLU A 186 9.75 4.77 -5.87
N ARG A 187 10.97 4.49 -5.46
CA ARG A 187 11.31 3.89 -4.15
C ARG A 187 12.37 4.77 -3.51
N ALA A 188 12.29 4.94 -2.19
CA ALA A 188 13.31 5.72 -1.47
C ALA A 188 14.71 5.19 -1.76
N SER A 189 15.69 6.10 -1.89
CA SER A 189 17.05 5.76 -2.27
C SER A 189 17.74 4.83 -1.27
N ALA A 190 17.38 4.91 0.01
CA ALA A 190 17.86 4.01 1.06
C ALA A 190 17.52 2.53 0.78
N ILE A 191 16.39 2.27 0.12
CA ILE A 191 15.91 0.92 -0.22
C ILE A 191 16.59 0.40 -1.48
N LYS A 192 16.92 1.29 -2.43
CA LYS A 192 17.61 0.91 -3.67
C LYS A 192 19.04 0.40 -3.42
N GLN A 193 19.64 0.74 -2.29
CA GLN A 193 21.02 0.33 -1.94
C GLN A 193 21.10 -1.06 -1.28
N THR A 194 20.00 -1.60 -0.76
CA THR A 194 19.95 -2.96 -0.20
C THR A 194 19.83 -4.00 -1.33
N ARG A 195 20.96 -4.31 -1.97
CA ARG A 195 21.06 -5.20 -3.15
C ARG A 195 20.72 -6.67 -2.91
N LYS A 196 20.47 -7.11 -1.66
CA LYS A 196 20.09 -8.51 -1.34
C LYS A 196 19.01 -8.49 -0.26
N GLY A 197 17.75 -8.74 -0.65
CA GLY A 197 16.69 -9.07 0.30
C GLY A 197 15.93 -7.90 0.93
N GLY A 198 15.91 -6.73 0.32
CA GLY A 198 15.02 -5.65 0.75
C GLY A 198 13.54 -6.05 0.52
N PRO A 199 12.59 -5.49 1.31
CA PRO A 199 11.20 -5.86 1.21
C PRO A 199 10.70 -5.71 -0.21
N SER A 200 10.05 -6.77 -0.74
CA SER A 200 9.50 -6.81 -2.09
C SER A 200 8.34 -5.83 -2.21
N GLY A 201 8.21 -5.16 -3.36
CA GLY A 201 7.07 -4.28 -3.62
C GLY A 201 7.27 -3.39 -4.84
N PHE A 202 6.19 -3.19 -5.59
CA PHE A 202 6.15 -2.52 -6.90
C PHE A 202 6.37 -1.01 -6.88
N GLY A 203 6.50 -0.38 -5.70
CA GLY A 203 6.45 1.08 -5.60
C GLY A 203 5.08 1.67 -6.00
N LEU A 204 4.04 0.84 -6.01
CA LEU A 204 2.67 1.26 -6.34
C LEU A 204 1.85 1.69 -5.13
N GLY A 205 2.23 1.26 -3.91
CA GLY A 205 1.42 1.49 -2.71
C GLY A 205 1.21 2.96 -2.41
N LEU A 206 2.28 3.76 -2.36
CA LEU A 206 2.17 5.19 -2.08
C LEU A 206 1.59 5.98 -3.26
N ASN A 207 1.86 5.55 -4.49
CA ASN A 207 1.20 6.14 -5.65
C ASN A 207 -0.31 5.85 -5.62
N TYR A 208 -0.73 4.65 -5.22
CA TYR A 208 -2.14 4.32 -5.02
C TYR A 208 -2.78 5.24 -3.97
N VAL A 209 -2.13 5.44 -2.82
CA VAL A 209 -2.61 6.37 -1.80
C VAL A 209 -2.79 7.78 -2.38
N TYR A 210 -1.81 8.26 -3.14
CA TYR A 210 -1.88 9.57 -3.78
C TYR A 210 -3.06 9.68 -4.75
N GLN A 211 -3.24 8.69 -5.64
CA GLN A 211 -4.32 8.68 -6.64
C GLN A 211 -5.71 8.58 -5.98
N VAL A 212 -5.84 7.80 -4.92
CA VAL A 212 -7.08 7.72 -4.13
C VAL A 212 -7.39 9.07 -3.49
N MET A 213 -6.40 9.73 -2.89
CA MET A 213 -6.62 11.04 -2.28
C MET A 213 -6.97 12.11 -3.33
N GLU A 214 -6.31 12.14 -4.49
CA GLU A 214 -6.67 13.00 -5.62
C GLU A 214 -8.13 12.76 -6.08
N ALA A 215 -8.55 11.50 -6.21
CA ALA A 215 -9.92 11.15 -6.60
C ALA A 215 -10.97 11.54 -5.53
N HIS A 216 -10.54 11.66 -4.27
CA HIS A 216 -11.36 12.21 -3.19
C HIS A 216 -11.32 13.75 -3.13
N GLU A 217 -10.58 14.42 -4.04
CA GLU A 217 -10.31 15.86 -3.99
C GLU A 217 -9.55 16.27 -2.72
N GLY A 218 -8.93 15.28 -2.08
CA GLY A 218 -8.15 15.39 -0.87
C GLY A 218 -6.66 15.54 -1.14
N ARG A 219 -5.86 15.37 -0.09
CA ARG A 219 -4.39 15.47 -0.16
C ARG A 219 -3.72 14.47 0.75
N VAL A 220 -2.50 14.08 0.42
CA VAL A 220 -1.63 13.30 1.28
C VAL A 220 -0.35 14.09 1.57
N TYR A 221 0.04 14.12 2.84
CA TYR A 221 1.30 14.71 3.29
C TYR A 221 2.15 13.66 4.00
N ILE A 222 3.44 13.96 4.08
CA ILE A 222 4.40 13.16 4.83
C ILE A 222 5.25 14.05 5.71
N ASN A 223 5.43 13.60 6.95
CA ASN A 223 6.42 14.10 7.89
C ASN A 223 7.29 12.90 8.32
N SER A 224 8.59 12.94 8.06
CA SER A 224 9.45 11.80 8.31
C SER A 224 10.89 12.22 8.56
N ILE A 225 11.54 11.52 9.50
CA ILE A 225 12.97 11.63 9.79
C ILE A 225 13.63 10.27 9.53
N GLU A 226 14.62 10.25 8.66
CA GLU A 226 15.39 9.04 8.35
C GLU A 226 16.00 8.43 9.62
N GLY A 227 15.74 7.15 9.83
CA GLY A 227 16.19 6.39 11.00
C GLY A 227 15.25 6.45 12.20
N GLU A 228 14.22 7.30 12.22
CA GLU A 228 13.37 7.55 13.38
C GLU A 228 11.91 7.18 13.16
N PHE A 229 11.23 7.82 12.20
CA PHE A 229 9.78 7.65 11.99
C PHE A 229 9.31 8.07 10.60
N SER A 230 8.09 7.64 10.24
CA SER A 230 7.28 8.25 9.20
C SER A 230 5.86 8.51 9.71
N GLU A 231 5.27 9.61 9.28
CA GLU A 231 3.87 9.95 9.53
C GLU A 231 3.23 10.42 8.23
N PHE A 232 2.18 9.73 7.81
CA PHE A 232 1.37 10.09 6.65
C PHE A 232 0.05 10.70 7.10
N SER A 233 -0.30 11.85 6.55
CA SER A 233 -1.57 12.56 6.82
C SER A 233 -2.45 12.54 5.58
N LEU A 234 -3.62 11.93 5.67
CA LEU A 234 -4.67 11.91 4.65
C LEU A 234 -5.69 12.99 4.98
N LEU A 235 -5.80 14.01 4.13
CA LEU A 235 -6.75 15.12 4.27
C LEU A 235 -7.94 14.90 3.34
N ILE A 236 -9.10 14.66 3.90
CA ILE A 236 -10.35 14.39 3.17
C ILE A 236 -11.23 15.65 3.29
N PRO A 237 -11.66 16.27 2.17
CA PRO A 237 -12.53 17.42 2.23
C PRO A 237 -13.86 17.08 2.90
N LYS A 238 -14.33 17.97 3.78
CA LYS A 238 -15.68 17.89 4.33
C LYS A 238 -16.70 18.29 3.29
N ILE A 239 -17.89 17.70 3.38
CA ILE A 239 -19.04 18.24 2.64
C ILE A 239 -19.36 19.62 3.26
N ILE A 240 -19.18 20.66 2.48
CA ILE A 240 -19.76 21.95 2.83
C ILE A 240 -21.22 21.88 2.35
N GLU A 241 -22.17 21.67 3.26
CA GLU A 241 -23.56 21.87 2.92
C GLU A 241 -23.72 23.33 2.52
N SER A 242 -23.89 23.58 1.21
CA SER A 242 -24.37 24.86 0.75
C SER A 242 -25.82 24.99 1.20
N TYR A 243 -26.05 25.73 2.25
CA TYR A 243 -27.39 26.21 2.57
C TYR A 243 -27.80 27.22 1.46
N ASP A 244 -28.54 26.73 0.45
CA ASP A 244 -29.32 27.58 -0.46
C ASP A 244 -30.59 28.10 0.23
#